data_6185140c2bfd57c87da5c10b8bfc8567
#
_entry.id   6185140c2bfd57c87da5c10b8bfc8567
#
_cell.length_a   1.000
_cell.length_b   1.000
_cell.length_c   1.000
_cell.angle_alpha   90.00
_cell.angle_beta   90.00
_cell.angle_gamma   90.00
#
_symmetry.space_group_name_H-M   'P 1'
#
loop_
_entity.id
_entity.type
_entity.pdbx_description
1 polymer ?
#
loop_
_entity_poly.entity_id
_entity_poly.type
_entity_poly.pdbx_seq_one_letter_code
_entity_poly.pdbx_strand_id
1 'polypeptide(L)'
;MASIWDPAPGPYTRRMAGTFVPATFEVPDSFDGPGFRLEPLGPEHNERDHEAWMSSIPHIRSTPGFPDGSWPTPMSLERNRQDLVRHARDFEMRRGFTYTILDEQAVIGCVYIYPSDRAGHDAEVSSWVRESRTEMDTVVWRALTEWIGEAWPYSQFYYAERG
;
A
#
# COMPACT_ATOMS: atom_id res chain seq x y z
N MET A 1 0.65 4.61 17.63
CA MET A 1 -0.60 4.30 16.96
C MET A 1 -0.33 3.35 15.80
N ALA A 2 -1.14 2.33 15.70
CA ALA A 2 -0.98 1.37 14.63
C ALA A 2 -1.40 2.00 13.31
N SER A 3 -0.72 1.62 12.24
CA SER A 3 -1.16 1.92 10.87
C SER A 3 -2.51 1.25 10.64
N ILE A 4 -3.32 1.81 9.73
CA ILE A 4 -4.57 1.15 9.35
C ILE A 4 -4.29 -0.21 8.69
N TRP A 5 -3.06 -0.44 8.28
CA TRP A 5 -2.64 -1.69 7.65
C TRP A 5 -1.90 -2.60 8.60
N ASP A 6 -1.88 -2.27 9.89
CA ASP A 6 -1.41 -3.18 10.90
C ASP A 6 -2.32 -4.39 10.89
N PRO A 7 -1.80 -5.58 10.62
CA PRO A 7 -2.67 -6.75 10.65
C PRO A 7 -3.14 -6.97 12.07
N ALA A 8 -4.44 -6.83 12.29
CA ALA A 8 -5.03 -7.09 13.56
C ALA A 8 -4.84 -8.57 13.88
N PRO A 9 -4.54 -8.91 15.12
CA PRO A 9 -4.49 -10.30 15.52
C PRO A 9 -5.87 -10.94 15.39
N GLY A 10 -5.90 -12.25 15.28
CA GLY A 10 -7.16 -12.98 15.31
C GLY A 10 -7.55 -13.59 13.99
N PRO A 11 -8.84 -13.61 13.65
CA PRO A 11 -9.34 -14.34 12.49
C PRO A 11 -8.70 -13.95 11.17
N TYR A 12 -8.40 -12.67 11.04
CA TYR A 12 -7.79 -12.14 9.83
C TYR A 12 -6.41 -12.75 9.62
N THR A 13 -5.55 -12.65 10.63
CA THR A 13 -4.20 -13.21 10.54
C THR A 13 -4.24 -14.71 10.30
N ARG A 14 -5.13 -15.40 10.98
CA ARG A 14 -5.24 -16.84 10.89
C ARG A 14 -5.72 -17.28 9.51
N ARG A 15 -6.70 -16.56 8.95
CA ARG A 15 -7.25 -16.88 7.64
C ARG A 15 -6.21 -16.76 6.54
N MET A 16 -5.19 -15.93 6.75
CA MET A 16 -4.23 -15.61 5.70
C MET A 16 -2.91 -16.29 5.82
N ALA A 17 -2.70 -17.06 6.88
CA ALA A 17 -1.42 -17.71 7.09
C ALA A 17 -1.13 -18.64 5.91
N GLY A 18 -0.18 -18.25 5.08
CA GLY A 18 0.34 -19.05 3.99
C GLY A 18 -0.54 -19.16 2.76
N THR A 19 -1.67 -18.41 2.68
CA THR A 19 -2.59 -18.58 1.56
C THR A 19 -2.95 -17.29 0.81
N PHE A 20 -2.37 -16.17 1.18
CA PHE A 20 -2.68 -14.91 0.50
C PHE A 20 -2.28 -14.93 -0.97
N VAL A 21 -1.13 -15.54 -1.26
CA VAL A 21 -0.71 -15.81 -2.64
C VAL A 21 -0.23 -17.25 -2.71
N PRO A 22 -0.40 -17.92 -3.87
CA PRO A 22 0.11 -19.29 -4.01
C PRO A 22 1.61 -19.35 -3.79
N ALA A 23 2.10 -20.47 -3.26
CA ALA A 23 3.53 -20.66 -3.00
C ALA A 23 4.36 -20.50 -4.27
N THR A 24 3.77 -20.80 -5.43
CA THR A 24 4.47 -20.71 -6.72
C THR A 24 4.46 -19.30 -7.31
N PHE A 25 3.71 -18.37 -6.73
CA PHE A 25 3.63 -17.02 -7.26
C PHE A 25 4.89 -16.24 -6.91
N GLU A 26 5.53 -15.68 -7.92
CA GLU A 26 6.68 -14.81 -7.72
C GLU A 26 6.19 -13.38 -7.54
N VAL A 27 6.32 -12.87 -6.32
CA VAL A 27 5.88 -11.51 -6.01
C VAL A 27 6.80 -10.51 -6.72
N PRO A 28 6.26 -9.60 -7.53
CA PRO A 28 7.10 -8.61 -8.19
C PRO A 28 7.85 -7.73 -7.21
N ASP A 29 9.13 -7.48 -7.48
CA ASP A 29 9.93 -6.55 -6.67
C ASP A 29 10.04 -5.18 -7.32
N SER A 30 9.33 -4.96 -8.45
CA SER A 30 9.23 -3.65 -9.08
C SER A 30 8.07 -3.63 -10.07
N PHE A 31 7.62 -2.43 -10.40
CA PHE A 31 6.64 -2.22 -11.46
C PHE A 31 6.84 -0.81 -12.00
N ASP A 32 6.94 -0.68 -13.32
CA ASP A 32 7.05 0.62 -13.97
C ASP A 32 5.73 1.03 -14.59
N GLY A 33 5.14 2.09 -14.06
CA GLY A 33 3.93 2.68 -14.62
C GLY A 33 4.23 4.00 -15.32
N PRO A 34 3.19 4.68 -15.83
CA PRO A 34 3.40 5.98 -16.53
C PRO A 34 3.83 7.05 -15.53
N GLY A 35 5.10 7.43 -15.58
CA GLY A 35 5.62 8.49 -14.73
C GLY A 35 5.90 8.09 -13.29
N PHE A 36 5.86 6.80 -12.97
CA PHE A 36 6.17 6.32 -11.61
C PHE A 36 6.71 4.90 -11.63
N ARG A 37 7.32 4.53 -10.52
CA ARG A 37 7.82 3.17 -10.32
C ARG A 37 7.50 2.71 -8.92
N LEU A 38 7.24 1.41 -8.75
CA LEU A 38 7.05 0.79 -7.45
C LEU A 38 8.29 0.04 -7.02
N GLU A 39 8.60 0.14 -5.73
CA GLU A 39 9.59 -0.71 -5.06
C GLU A 39 8.99 -1.16 -3.73
N PRO A 40 9.33 -2.35 -3.23
CA PRO A 40 8.86 -2.76 -1.90
C PRO A 40 9.28 -1.73 -0.86
N LEU A 41 8.33 -1.32 -0.03
CA LEU A 41 8.58 -0.32 1.01
C LEU A 41 9.44 -0.91 2.11
N GLY A 42 10.49 -0.21 2.50
CA GLY A 42 11.35 -0.64 3.57
C GLY A 42 11.93 0.54 4.35
N PRO A 43 12.68 0.25 5.44
CA PRO A 43 13.21 1.31 6.30
C PRO A 43 14.15 2.27 5.59
N GLU A 44 14.73 1.87 4.46
CA GLU A 44 15.59 2.74 3.66
C GLU A 44 14.82 3.91 3.07
N HIS A 45 13.50 3.83 2.99
CA HIS A 45 12.66 4.90 2.46
C HIS A 45 12.15 5.84 3.55
N ASN A 46 12.49 5.60 4.82
CA ASN A 46 11.80 6.20 5.96
C ASN A 46 11.72 7.73 5.90
N GLU A 47 12.83 8.41 5.69
CA GLU A 47 12.83 9.88 5.72
C GLU A 47 11.94 10.45 4.62
N ARG A 48 12.07 9.93 3.39
CA ARG A 48 11.30 10.41 2.25
C ARG A 48 9.81 10.06 2.37
N ASP A 49 9.53 8.86 2.87
CA ASP A 49 8.16 8.41 3.09
C ASP A 49 7.46 9.26 4.16
N HIS A 50 8.13 9.47 5.28
CA HIS A 50 7.60 10.26 6.39
C HIS A 50 7.30 11.68 5.94
N GLU A 51 8.22 12.31 5.22
CA GLU A 51 8.02 13.67 4.72
C GLU A 51 6.82 13.71 3.75
N ALA A 52 6.70 12.71 2.90
CA ALA A 52 5.62 12.69 1.90
C ALA A 52 4.25 12.67 2.55
N TRP A 53 4.01 11.77 3.51
CA TRP A 53 2.68 11.70 4.11
C TRP A 53 2.45 12.75 5.19
N MET A 54 3.48 13.15 5.95
CA MET A 54 3.32 14.21 6.96
C MET A 54 2.92 15.53 6.32
N SER A 55 3.36 15.80 5.10
CA SER A 55 3.00 17.01 4.38
C SER A 55 1.63 16.93 3.70
N SER A 56 0.93 15.79 3.81
CA SER A 56 -0.27 15.54 3.02
C SER A 56 -1.41 14.95 3.85
N ILE A 57 -1.41 15.15 5.16
CA ILE A 57 -2.35 14.48 6.06
C ILE A 57 -3.81 14.70 5.68
N PRO A 58 -4.31 15.94 5.50
CA PRO A 58 -5.72 16.12 5.15
C PRO A 58 -6.05 15.50 3.80
N HIS A 59 -5.14 15.60 2.84
CA HIS A 59 -5.34 15.06 1.51
C HIS A 59 -5.49 13.53 1.55
N ILE A 60 -4.61 12.86 2.29
CA ILE A 60 -4.65 11.40 2.38
C ILE A 60 -5.92 10.95 3.08
N ARG A 61 -6.33 11.65 4.15
CA ARG A 61 -7.54 11.30 4.89
C ARG A 61 -8.79 11.36 4.03
N SER A 62 -8.80 12.19 3.01
CA SER A 62 -9.94 12.31 2.09
C SER A 62 -9.79 11.44 0.86
N THR A 63 -8.69 10.70 0.73
CA THR A 63 -8.48 9.82 -0.42
C THR A 63 -9.38 8.58 -0.32
N PRO A 64 -10.03 8.18 -1.42
CA PRO A 64 -10.85 6.96 -1.41
C PRO A 64 -10.03 5.75 -0.98
N GLY A 65 -10.61 4.91 -0.12
CA GLY A 65 -9.93 3.73 0.39
C GLY A 65 -9.34 3.91 1.78
N PHE A 66 -9.46 5.10 2.38
CA PHE A 66 -9.05 5.36 3.75
C PHE A 66 -10.34 5.62 4.55
N PRO A 67 -10.93 4.54 5.06
CA PRO A 67 -12.37 4.50 5.34
C PRO A 67 -12.87 5.43 6.42
N ASP A 68 -12.10 5.69 7.45
CA ASP A 68 -12.60 6.53 8.55
C ASP A 68 -11.89 7.87 8.64
N GLY A 69 -10.98 8.16 7.72
CA GLY A 69 -10.26 9.42 7.73
C GLY A 69 -9.38 9.65 8.95
N SER A 70 -9.05 8.58 9.69
CA SER A 70 -8.25 8.71 10.91
C SER A 70 -6.75 8.60 10.65
N TRP A 71 -6.37 7.91 9.59
CA TRP A 71 -4.97 7.80 9.20
C TRP A 71 -4.71 8.71 7.98
N PRO A 72 -3.59 9.41 7.91
CA PRO A 72 -2.52 9.43 8.88
C PRO A 72 -2.73 10.44 10.01
N THR A 73 -2.06 10.23 11.13
CA THR A 73 -1.91 11.21 12.19
C THR A 73 -0.41 11.47 12.39
N PRO A 74 -0.03 12.67 12.81
CA PRO A 74 1.38 12.96 13.01
C PRO A 74 2.07 11.93 13.90
N MET A 75 3.26 11.50 13.48
CA MET A 75 4.08 10.59 14.28
C MET A 75 5.55 10.92 14.05
N SER A 76 6.41 10.44 14.96
CA SER A 76 7.83 10.65 14.84
C SER A 76 8.44 9.86 13.71
N LEU A 77 9.60 10.29 13.24
CA LEU A 77 10.36 9.57 12.24
C LEU A 77 10.71 8.16 12.71
N GLU A 78 11.04 8.00 13.98
CA GLU A 78 11.37 6.69 14.54
C GLU A 78 10.15 5.77 14.54
N ARG A 79 8.98 6.27 14.89
CA ARG A 79 7.75 5.48 14.85
C ARG A 79 7.44 5.06 13.42
N ASN A 80 7.62 5.96 12.47
CA ASN A 80 7.42 5.62 11.06
C ASN A 80 8.39 4.52 10.62
N ARG A 81 9.63 4.59 11.07
CA ARG A 81 10.61 3.56 10.75
C ARG A 81 10.15 2.18 11.23
N GLN A 82 9.57 2.11 12.43
CA GLN A 82 9.04 0.85 12.94
C GLN A 82 7.91 0.32 12.06
N ASP A 83 7.05 1.20 11.57
CA ASP A 83 5.98 0.80 10.65
C ASP A 83 6.56 0.27 9.34
N LEU A 84 7.60 0.90 8.82
CA LEU A 84 8.23 0.44 7.58
C LEU A 84 8.93 -0.92 7.75
N VAL A 85 9.53 -1.15 8.90
CA VAL A 85 10.11 -2.45 9.22
C VAL A 85 9.01 -3.52 9.22
N ARG A 86 7.85 -3.21 9.79
CA ARG A 86 6.73 -4.14 9.82
C ARG A 86 6.21 -4.44 8.41
N HIS A 87 6.07 -3.41 7.57
CA HIS A 87 5.63 -3.62 6.19
C HIS A 87 6.62 -4.47 5.40
N ALA A 88 7.92 -4.25 5.60
CA ALA A 88 8.94 -5.06 4.95
C ALA A 88 8.87 -6.52 5.41
N ARG A 89 8.59 -6.74 6.69
CA ARG A 89 8.43 -8.09 7.22
C ARG A 89 7.21 -8.79 6.64
N ASP A 90 6.08 -8.06 6.54
CA ASP A 90 4.88 -8.61 5.94
C ASP A 90 5.14 -9.02 4.49
N PHE A 91 5.89 -8.22 3.76
CA PHE A 91 6.27 -8.51 2.38
C PHE A 91 7.08 -9.80 2.30
N GLU A 92 8.11 -9.89 3.12
CA GLU A 92 8.98 -11.06 3.16
C GLU A 92 8.22 -12.32 3.53
N MET A 93 7.30 -12.22 4.49
CA MET A 93 6.48 -13.36 4.93
C MET A 93 5.24 -13.59 4.07
N ARG A 94 5.08 -12.83 3.01
CA ARG A 94 4.00 -12.98 2.03
C ARG A 94 2.61 -12.82 2.65
N ARG A 95 2.49 -11.94 3.63
CA ARG A 95 1.23 -11.66 4.31
C ARG A 95 0.54 -10.40 3.80
N GLY A 96 1.30 -9.51 3.22
CA GLY A 96 0.79 -8.26 2.66
C GLY A 96 1.93 -7.57 1.94
N PHE A 97 1.62 -6.82 0.89
CA PHE A 97 2.64 -6.26 0.03
C PHE A 97 2.44 -4.76 -0.07
N THR A 98 3.39 -4.01 0.49
CA THR A 98 3.38 -2.56 0.45
C THR A 98 4.51 -2.09 -0.44
N TYR A 99 4.18 -1.24 -1.41
CA TYR A 99 5.15 -0.65 -2.31
C TYR A 99 5.17 0.86 -2.13
N THR A 100 6.37 1.45 -2.10
CA THR A 100 6.49 2.89 -2.22
C THR A 100 6.36 3.28 -3.69
N ILE A 101 5.76 4.43 -3.94
CA ILE A 101 5.58 4.96 -5.30
C ILE A 101 6.63 6.04 -5.50
N LEU A 102 7.47 5.86 -6.49
CA LEU A 102 8.61 6.75 -6.73
C LEU A 102 8.49 7.43 -8.09
N ASP A 103 8.87 8.70 -8.13
CA ASP A 103 9.19 9.40 -9.36
C ASP A 103 10.68 9.70 -9.27
N GLU A 104 11.48 8.99 -10.03
CA GLU A 104 12.93 8.93 -9.88
C GLU A 104 13.29 8.55 -8.44
N GLN A 105 13.89 9.44 -7.67
CA GLN A 105 14.25 9.16 -6.27
C GLN A 105 13.21 9.69 -5.27
N ALA A 106 12.24 10.45 -5.73
CA ALA A 106 11.28 11.08 -4.85
C ALA A 106 10.14 10.14 -4.50
N VAL A 107 9.81 10.03 -3.22
CA VAL A 107 8.62 9.29 -2.78
C VAL A 107 7.41 10.17 -3.05
N ILE A 108 6.50 9.70 -3.90
CA ILE A 108 5.28 10.44 -4.20
C ILE A 108 4.03 9.76 -3.65
N GLY A 109 4.14 8.56 -3.11
CA GLY A 109 2.99 7.87 -2.54
C GLY A 109 3.31 6.47 -2.09
N CYS A 110 2.25 5.70 -1.85
CA CYS A 110 2.38 4.34 -1.36
C CYS A 110 1.15 3.52 -1.76
N VAL A 111 1.34 2.23 -2.02
CA VAL A 111 0.24 1.32 -2.29
C VAL A 111 0.33 0.11 -1.39
N TYR A 112 -0.82 -0.34 -0.89
CA TYR A 112 -0.96 -1.46 0.04
C TYR A 112 -1.82 -2.52 -0.60
N ILE A 113 -1.32 -3.76 -0.63
CA ILE A 113 -2.05 -4.92 -1.15
C ILE A 113 -2.14 -5.92 -0.01
N TYR A 114 -3.31 -6.02 0.59
CA TYR A 114 -3.53 -6.87 1.75
C TYR A 114 -4.78 -7.72 1.55
N PRO A 115 -4.91 -8.81 2.28
CA PRO A 115 -6.12 -9.63 2.18
C PRO A 115 -7.35 -8.85 2.60
N SER A 116 -8.47 -9.15 1.95
CA SER A 116 -9.72 -8.43 2.16
C SER A 116 -10.64 -9.18 3.12
N ASP A 117 -11.41 -8.41 3.92
CA ASP A 117 -12.50 -8.95 4.71
C ASP A 117 -13.83 -8.88 3.97
N ARG A 118 -13.84 -8.30 2.76
CA ARG A 118 -15.07 -8.18 1.99
C ARG A 118 -15.43 -9.52 1.39
N ALA A 119 -16.72 -9.87 1.49
CA ALA A 119 -17.21 -11.12 0.90
C ALA A 119 -16.87 -11.16 -0.59
N GLY A 120 -16.32 -12.28 -1.04
CA GLY A 120 -16.01 -12.49 -2.45
C GLY A 120 -14.75 -11.80 -2.95
N HIS A 121 -13.97 -11.15 -2.09
CA HIS A 121 -12.75 -10.48 -2.50
C HIS A 121 -11.54 -11.11 -1.86
N ASP A 122 -10.53 -11.41 -2.68
CA ASP A 122 -9.27 -12.02 -2.21
C ASP A 122 -8.35 -10.98 -1.59
N ALA A 123 -8.36 -9.78 -2.15
CA ALA A 123 -7.44 -8.73 -1.74
C ALA A 123 -8.12 -7.38 -1.69
N GLU A 124 -7.56 -6.52 -0.88
CA GLU A 124 -7.95 -5.12 -0.80
C GLU A 124 -6.72 -4.27 -1.10
N VAL A 125 -6.89 -3.34 -2.04
CA VAL A 125 -5.81 -2.46 -2.46
C VAL A 125 -6.19 -1.04 -2.08
N SER A 126 -5.25 -0.30 -1.54
CA SER A 126 -5.43 1.12 -1.33
C SER A 126 -4.13 1.84 -1.64
N SER A 127 -4.23 3.09 -2.03
CA SER A 127 -3.06 3.88 -2.36
C SER A 127 -3.33 5.34 -2.08
N TRP A 128 -2.26 6.08 -1.85
CA TRP A 128 -2.32 7.53 -1.75
C TRP A 128 -1.14 8.12 -2.49
N VAL A 129 -1.32 9.36 -2.96
CA VAL A 129 -0.21 10.16 -3.44
C VAL A 129 -0.15 11.42 -2.59
N ARG A 130 1.03 12.02 -2.52
CA ARG A 130 1.22 13.25 -1.75
C ARG A 130 0.44 14.40 -2.41
N GLU A 131 0.06 15.37 -1.61
CA GLU A 131 -0.78 16.46 -2.07
C GLU A 131 -0.18 17.19 -3.26
N SER A 132 1.14 17.38 -3.28
CA SER A 132 1.82 18.10 -4.37
C SER A 132 1.82 17.33 -5.68
N ARG A 133 1.37 16.08 -5.69
CA ARG A 133 1.31 15.25 -6.89
C ARG A 133 -0.08 14.65 -7.08
N THR A 134 -1.10 15.39 -6.70
CA THR A 134 -2.50 14.96 -6.78
C THR A 134 -2.87 14.44 -8.17
N GLU A 135 -2.30 15.02 -9.22
CA GLU A 135 -2.58 14.60 -10.59
C GLU A 135 -2.19 13.14 -10.85
N MET A 136 -1.30 12.58 -10.03
CA MET A 136 -0.86 11.20 -10.20
C MET A 136 -1.82 10.17 -9.61
N ASP A 137 -2.77 10.60 -8.79
CA ASP A 137 -3.63 9.63 -8.09
C ASP A 137 -4.43 8.76 -9.06
N THR A 138 -5.09 9.35 -10.04
CA THR A 138 -5.85 8.59 -11.04
C THR A 138 -4.93 7.78 -11.96
N VAL A 139 -3.78 8.34 -12.31
CA VAL A 139 -2.79 7.65 -13.14
C VAL A 139 -2.33 6.36 -12.45
N VAL A 140 -1.99 6.47 -11.16
CA VAL A 140 -1.56 5.32 -10.35
C VAL A 140 -2.70 4.30 -10.26
N TRP A 141 -3.90 4.76 -9.91
CA TRP A 141 -5.06 3.87 -9.75
C TRP A 141 -5.34 3.07 -11.02
N ARG A 142 -5.33 3.72 -12.18
CA ARG A 142 -5.59 3.02 -13.44
C ARG A 142 -4.51 1.99 -13.75
N ALA A 143 -3.25 2.40 -13.64
CA ALA A 143 -2.14 1.51 -13.95
C ALA A 143 -2.10 0.30 -13.01
N LEU A 144 -2.35 0.52 -11.72
CA LEU A 144 -2.30 -0.57 -10.74
C LEU A 144 -3.52 -1.48 -10.85
N THR A 145 -4.69 -0.94 -11.18
CA THR A 145 -5.87 -1.76 -11.40
C THR A 145 -5.61 -2.76 -12.53
N GLU A 146 -5.03 -2.30 -13.62
CA GLU A 146 -4.68 -3.16 -14.75
C GLU A 146 -3.59 -4.16 -14.35
N TRP A 147 -2.53 -3.69 -13.74
CA TRP A 147 -1.40 -4.54 -13.34
C TRP A 147 -1.83 -5.65 -12.39
N ILE A 148 -2.61 -5.31 -11.37
CA ILE A 148 -3.04 -6.30 -10.39
C ILE A 148 -3.99 -7.30 -11.04
N GLY A 149 -4.87 -6.82 -11.90
CA GLY A 149 -5.80 -7.71 -12.61
C GLY A 149 -5.13 -8.68 -13.56
N GLU A 150 -3.99 -8.31 -14.13
CA GLU A 150 -3.29 -9.14 -15.11
C GLU A 150 -2.18 -9.98 -14.48
N ALA A 151 -1.44 -9.44 -13.52
CA ALA A 151 -0.20 -10.06 -13.04
C ALA A 151 -0.32 -10.73 -11.69
N TRP A 152 -1.34 -10.46 -10.91
CA TRP A 152 -1.51 -11.01 -9.57
C TRP A 152 -2.55 -12.12 -9.56
N PRO A 153 -2.45 -13.09 -8.63
CA PRO A 153 -3.27 -14.29 -8.68
C PRO A 153 -4.64 -14.14 -7.99
N TYR A 154 -5.23 -12.95 -8.03
CA TYR A 154 -6.51 -12.71 -7.38
C TYR A 154 -7.64 -12.77 -8.39
N SER A 155 -8.70 -13.52 -8.09
CA SER A 155 -9.89 -13.52 -8.95
C SER A 155 -10.73 -12.27 -8.73
N GLN A 156 -10.75 -11.75 -7.50
CA GLN A 156 -11.46 -10.52 -7.17
C GLN A 156 -10.64 -9.71 -6.19
N PHE A 157 -10.43 -8.44 -6.49
CA PHE A 157 -9.83 -7.52 -5.52
C PHE A 157 -10.63 -6.22 -5.48
N TYR A 158 -10.62 -5.57 -4.33
CA TYR A 158 -11.26 -4.28 -4.16
C TYR A 158 -10.21 -3.17 -4.18
N TYR A 159 -10.45 -2.17 -4.99
CA TYR A 159 -9.61 -0.98 -5.06
C TYR A 159 -10.56 0.20 -5.30
N ALA A 160 -10.69 1.06 -4.30
CA ALA A 160 -11.67 2.15 -4.36
C ALA A 160 -11.46 3.01 -5.61
N GLU A 161 -12.55 3.24 -6.34
CA GLU A 161 -12.48 3.97 -7.60
C GLU A 161 -12.04 5.41 -7.44
N ARG A 162 -11.37 5.90 -8.44
CA ARG A 162 -11.02 7.32 -8.57
C ARG A 162 -11.89 7.92 -9.65
N GLY A 163 -12.64 8.92 -9.25
CA GLY A 163 -13.60 9.66 -10.02
C GLY A 163 -13.53 9.77 -11.47
#